data_d9ca2df846199f9742361037528c542e
#
_entry.id   d9ca2df846199f9742361037528c542e
#
_cell.length_a   1.000
_cell.length_b   1.000
_cell.length_c   1.000
_cell.angle_alpha   90.00
_cell.angle_beta   90.00
_cell.angle_gamma   90.00
#
_symmetry.space_group_name_H-M   'P 1'
#
loop_
_entity.id
_entity.type
_entity.pdbx_description
1 polymer ?
#
loop_
_entity_poly.entity_id
_entity_poly.type
_entity_poly.pdbx_seq_one_letter_code
_entity_poly.pdbx_strand_id
1 'polypeptide(L)'
;MIEDTDFEIFLYISKNKYQIFVFDKNYLKNLYNEEIKNIDEIELNTLSKFLDENIYKIEKMIKNFIRDIILIIEDDKVLDVGISLKKNNYDKDINQKYIKNTLVEIKDVFRENYQDQIIMHMIVVDNDNKNDDYLFLEVNFISITNNFTFYFDKLLESHQIMISRYMSGKYIKSYIGEDLAEISIMANKLNNGSNKNEVQLVSKNVKNTGFFEKFFQLFS
;
A
#
# COMPACT_ATOMS: atom_id res chain seq x y z
N MET A 1 9.84 25.78 -18.72
CA MET A 1 9.60 25.23 -17.38
C MET A 1 8.67 24.05 -17.57
N ILE A 2 9.17 22.84 -17.45
CA ILE A 2 8.32 21.64 -17.46
C ILE A 2 7.69 21.69 -16.06
N GLU A 3 6.38 21.92 -15.99
CA GLU A 3 5.64 21.73 -14.75
C GLU A 3 5.94 20.31 -14.30
N ASP A 4 6.47 20.13 -13.09
CA ASP A 4 6.59 18.83 -12.43
C ASP A 4 5.17 18.30 -12.23
N THR A 5 4.66 17.65 -13.26
CA THR A 5 3.36 17.00 -13.22
C THR A 5 3.51 15.80 -12.28
N ASP A 6 2.88 15.92 -11.15
CA ASP A 6 2.95 14.95 -10.07
C ASP A 6 1.99 13.79 -10.36
N PHE A 7 2.50 12.75 -11.04
CA PHE A 7 1.73 11.55 -11.39
C PHE A 7 2.01 10.41 -10.40
N GLU A 8 1.01 9.60 -10.17
CA GLU A 8 1.16 8.26 -9.61
C GLU A 8 0.71 7.21 -10.63
N ILE A 9 1.45 6.12 -10.72
CA ILE A 9 1.12 5.02 -11.62
C ILE A 9 0.71 3.84 -10.77
N PHE A 10 -0.48 3.32 -11.03
CA PHE A 10 -1.04 2.17 -10.36
C PHE A 10 -1.18 1.01 -11.33
N LEU A 11 -0.71 -0.16 -10.94
CA LEU A 11 -0.96 -1.42 -11.63
C LEU A 11 -1.86 -2.28 -10.74
N TYR A 12 -3.10 -2.50 -11.17
CA TYR A 12 -4.03 -3.39 -10.50
C TYR A 12 -3.99 -4.77 -11.11
N ILE A 13 -3.85 -5.78 -10.26
CA ILE A 13 -3.77 -7.19 -10.65
C ILE A 13 -4.81 -7.98 -9.87
N SER A 14 -5.66 -8.69 -10.60
CA SER A 14 -6.60 -9.68 -10.05
C SER A 14 -6.67 -10.91 -10.94
N LYS A 15 -7.35 -11.97 -10.48
CA LYS A 15 -7.64 -13.15 -11.29
C LYS A 15 -8.42 -12.81 -12.56
N ASN A 16 -9.23 -11.75 -12.53
CA ASN A 16 -10.16 -11.42 -13.61
C ASN A 16 -9.63 -10.38 -14.58
N LYS A 17 -8.66 -9.55 -14.17
CA LYS A 17 -8.13 -8.47 -15.02
C LYS A 17 -6.80 -7.92 -14.54
N TYR A 18 -6.05 -7.33 -15.47
CA TYR A 18 -4.99 -6.37 -15.21
C TYR A 18 -5.46 -4.99 -15.65
N GLN A 19 -5.09 -3.96 -14.92
CA GLN A 19 -5.46 -2.60 -15.25
C GLN A 19 -4.35 -1.65 -14.83
N ILE A 20 -3.95 -0.72 -15.72
CA ILE A 20 -2.93 0.26 -15.43
C ILE A 20 -3.53 1.66 -15.49
N PHE A 21 -3.19 2.48 -14.50
CA PHE A 21 -3.67 3.85 -14.38
C PHE A 21 -2.49 4.81 -14.29
N VAL A 22 -2.60 5.97 -14.94
CA VAL A 22 -1.80 7.14 -14.64
C VAL A 22 -2.70 8.16 -14.00
N PHE A 23 -2.47 8.43 -12.73
CA PHE A 23 -3.28 9.31 -11.90
C PHE A 23 -2.58 10.66 -11.73
N ASP A 24 -3.27 11.72 -12.11
CA ASP A 24 -2.83 13.10 -11.91
C ASP A 24 -3.23 13.58 -10.53
N LYS A 25 -2.24 13.83 -9.67
CA LYS A 25 -2.48 14.27 -8.28
C LYS A 25 -3.00 15.71 -8.18
N ASN A 26 -2.73 16.55 -9.18
CA ASN A 26 -3.17 17.93 -9.19
C ASN A 26 -4.65 18.05 -9.55
N TYR A 27 -5.09 17.25 -10.52
CA TYR A 27 -6.48 17.27 -11.00
C TYR A 27 -7.35 16.15 -10.43
N LEU A 28 -6.76 15.26 -9.62
CA LEU A 28 -7.42 14.12 -8.98
C LEU A 28 -8.21 13.24 -9.96
N LYS A 29 -7.63 12.94 -11.11
CA LYS A 29 -8.25 12.14 -12.18
C LYS A 29 -7.26 11.24 -12.88
N ASN A 30 -7.78 10.19 -13.51
CA ASN A 30 -6.98 9.35 -14.38
C ASN A 30 -6.76 10.03 -15.74
N LEU A 31 -5.50 10.14 -16.15
CA LEU A 31 -5.11 10.58 -17.50
C LEU A 31 -4.98 9.38 -18.45
N TYR A 32 -4.72 8.21 -17.90
CA TYR A 32 -4.60 6.96 -18.63
C TYR A 32 -5.28 5.86 -17.84
N ASN A 33 -6.00 5.00 -18.56
CA ASN A 33 -6.64 3.84 -17.97
C ASN A 33 -6.83 2.79 -19.06
N GLU A 34 -6.11 1.70 -18.98
CA GLU A 34 -6.23 0.56 -19.88
C GLU A 34 -6.38 -0.73 -19.08
N GLU A 35 -7.22 -1.63 -19.57
CA GLU A 35 -7.43 -2.92 -18.93
C GLU A 35 -7.39 -4.08 -19.93
N ILE A 36 -6.97 -5.23 -19.44
CA ILE A 36 -7.14 -6.52 -20.11
C ILE A 36 -7.83 -7.49 -19.15
N LYS A 37 -8.80 -8.23 -19.65
CA LYS A 37 -9.46 -9.29 -18.90
C LYS A 37 -8.72 -10.59 -19.11
N ASN A 38 -8.34 -11.23 -18.05
CA ASN A 38 -7.78 -12.58 -18.02
C ASN A 38 -8.82 -13.55 -17.45
N ILE A 39 -8.73 -14.80 -17.79
CA ILE A 39 -9.88 -15.69 -17.69
C ILE A 39 -9.81 -16.53 -16.43
N ASP A 40 -8.81 -16.90 -15.78
CA ASP A 40 -8.91 -17.81 -14.62
C ASP A 40 -7.80 -17.67 -13.57
N GLU A 41 -6.63 -17.14 -13.92
CA GLU A 41 -5.52 -16.99 -12.99
C GLU A 41 -4.56 -15.88 -13.41
N ILE A 42 -3.68 -15.49 -12.51
CA ILE A 42 -2.65 -14.47 -12.80
C ILE A 42 -1.56 -15.11 -13.66
N GLU A 43 -1.54 -14.75 -14.96
CA GLU A 43 -0.56 -15.21 -15.94
C GLU A 43 0.52 -14.14 -16.19
N LEU A 44 1.76 -14.44 -15.82
CA LEU A 44 2.88 -13.50 -15.99
C LEU A 44 3.19 -13.15 -17.45
N ASN A 45 3.02 -14.12 -18.38
CA ASN A 45 3.25 -13.86 -19.80
C ASN A 45 2.24 -12.87 -20.37
N THR A 46 0.97 -12.98 -19.98
CA THR A 46 -0.10 -12.07 -20.36
C THR A 46 0.13 -10.70 -19.74
N LEU A 47 0.57 -10.65 -18.48
CA LEU A 47 0.93 -9.41 -17.80
C LEU A 47 2.14 -8.72 -18.47
N SER A 48 3.18 -9.49 -18.86
CA SER A 48 4.34 -8.94 -19.56
C SER A 48 3.95 -8.25 -20.87
N LYS A 49 3.14 -8.92 -21.69
CA LYS A 49 2.65 -8.33 -22.95
C LYS A 49 1.81 -7.07 -22.70
N PHE A 50 0.96 -7.11 -21.69
CA PHE A 50 0.16 -5.94 -21.30
C PHE A 50 1.05 -4.76 -20.89
N LEU A 51 2.13 -5.01 -20.15
CA LEU A 51 3.09 -3.98 -19.76
C LEU A 51 3.87 -3.46 -20.98
N ASP A 52 4.37 -4.33 -21.87
CA ASP A 52 5.06 -3.94 -23.11
C ASP A 52 4.23 -2.97 -23.94
N GLU A 53 2.93 -3.24 -24.06
CA GLU A 53 2.01 -2.41 -24.85
C GLU A 53 1.72 -1.04 -24.21
N ASN A 54 1.71 -0.97 -22.87
CA ASN A 54 1.24 0.21 -22.15
C ASN A 54 2.36 1.11 -21.65
N ILE A 55 3.50 0.59 -21.22
CA ILE A 55 4.62 1.37 -20.70
C ILE A 55 5.05 2.44 -21.72
N TYR A 56 5.30 2.05 -22.96
CA TYR A 56 5.70 3.01 -24.00
C TYR A 56 4.67 4.12 -24.24
N LYS A 57 3.37 3.77 -24.26
CA LYS A 57 2.28 4.75 -24.43
C LYS A 57 2.25 5.76 -23.28
N ILE A 58 2.41 5.26 -22.04
CA ILE A 58 2.42 6.08 -20.83
C ILE A 58 3.63 7.02 -20.84
N GLU A 59 4.85 6.50 -21.05
CA GLU A 59 6.07 7.30 -21.09
C GLU A 59 6.02 8.39 -22.15
N LYS A 60 5.48 8.08 -23.32
CA LYS A 60 5.26 9.06 -24.39
C LYS A 60 4.26 10.15 -23.95
N MET A 61 3.21 9.79 -23.23
CA MET A 61 2.18 10.72 -22.76
C MET A 61 2.73 11.63 -21.66
N ILE A 62 3.40 11.06 -20.64
CA ILE A 62 3.96 11.82 -19.52
C ILE A 62 5.30 12.50 -19.87
N LYS A 63 5.88 12.18 -21.03
CA LYS A 63 7.19 12.67 -21.52
C LYS A 63 8.34 12.38 -20.54
N ASN A 64 8.25 11.31 -19.82
CA ASN A 64 9.23 10.88 -18.84
C ASN A 64 9.22 9.34 -18.73
N PHE A 65 10.33 8.75 -18.23
CA PHE A 65 10.39 7.32 -17.94
C PHE A 65 9.64 6.99 -16.65
N ILE A 66 8.97 5.85 -16.65
CA ILE A 66 8.36 5.29 -15.45
C ILE A 66 9.48 4.74 -14.58
N ARG A 67 9.62 5.23 -13.35
CA ARG A 67 10.62 4.74 -12.39
C ARG A 67 10.04 3.80 -11.35
N ASP A 68 8.83 4.08 -10.94
CA ASP A 68 8.14 3.32 -9.91
C ASP A 68 6.64 3.21 -10.17
N ILE A 69 6.06 2.14 -9.64
CA ILE A 69 4.64 1.82 -9.73
C ILE A 69 4.16 1.39 -8.34
N ILE A 70 2.93 1.76 -8.00
CA ILE A 70 2.20 1.19 -6.88
C ILE A 70 1.42 -0.03 -7.38
N LEU A 71 1.71 -1.20 -6.80
CA LEU A 71 1.06 -2.45 -7.19
C LEU A 71 -0.14 -2.75 -6.27
N ILE A 72 -1.32 -2.81 -6.87
CA ILE A 72 -2.57 -3.16 -6.19
C ILE A 72 -2.90 -4.61 -6.51
N ILE A 73 -2.94 -5.47 -5.49
CA ILE A 73 -3.17 -6.90 -5.64
C ILE A 73 -4.51 -7.28 -5.04
N GLU A 74 -5.33 -7.98 -5.83
CA GLU A 74 -6.55 -8.62 -5.35
C GLU A 74 -6.49 -10.11 -5.64
N ASP A 75 -6.02 -10.86 -4.64
CA ASP A 75 -5.87 -12.30 -4.69
C ASP A 75 -6.20 -12.93 -3.32
N ASP A 76 -6.55 -14.21 -3.33
CA ASP A 76 -6.87 -14.96 -2.11
C ASP A 76 -5.61 -15.27 -1.27
N LYS A 77 -4.40 -15.07 -1.83
CA LYS A 77 -3.12 -15.19 -1.13
C LYS A 77 -2.82 -13.98 -0.23
N VAL A 78 -3.60 -12.91 -0.35
CA VAL A 78 -3.53 -11.79 0.59
C VAL A 78 -4.08 -12.24 1.93
N LEU A 79 -3.20 -12.21 2.94
CA LEU A 79 -3.49 -12.61 4.31
C LEU A 79 -3.98 -11.38 5.09
N ASP A 80 -5.01 -11.60 5.91
CA ASP A 80 -5.60 -10.59 6.80
C ASP A 80 -5.58 -11.16 8.22
N VAL A 81 -4.78 -10.56 9.13
CA VAL A 81 -4.52 -11.07 10.48
C VAL A 81 -4.66 -9.98 11.52
N GLY A 82 -5.56 -10.17 12.48
CA GLY A 82 -5.66 -9.33 13.68
C GLY A 82 -4.70 -9.79 14.78
N ILE A 83 -3.96 -8.85 15.35
CA ILE A 83 -3.15 -9.07 16.55
C ILE A 83 -3.60 -8.07 17.62
N SER A 84 -4.03 -8.59 18.77
CA SER A 84 -4.41 -7.79 19.93
C SER A 84 -3.37 -7.91 21.03
N LEU A 85 -3.02 -6.78 21.62
CA LEU A 85 -2.08 -6.73 22.74
C LEU A 85 -2.69 -5.94 23.88
N LYS A 86 -2.65 -6.56 25.09
CA LYS A 86 -3.02 -5.91 26.35
C LYS A 86 -1.77 -5.75 27.20
N LYS A 87 -1.45 -4.51 27.58
CA LYS A 87 -0.25 -4.16 28.32
C LYS A 87 -0.60 -3.36 29.56
N ASN A 88 -0.17 -3.82 30.74
CA ASN A 88 -0.38 -3.09 31.98
C ASN A 88 0.38 -1.77 31.98
N ASN A 89 -0.29 -0.71 32.42
CA ASN A 89 0.29 0.62 32.51
C ASN A 89 0.56 0.96 33.99
N TYR A 90 1.74 0.60 34.46
CA TYR A 90 2.14 0.82 35.87
C TYR A 90 2.32 2.29 36.22
N ASP A 91 2.71 3.12 35.24
CA ASP A 91 2.98 4.55 35.44
C ASP A 91 1.72 5.43 35.29
N LYS A 92 0.59 4.82 34.91
CA LYS A 92 -0.70 5.51 34.64
C LYS A 92 -0.61 6.65 33.64
N ASP A 93 0.40 6.63 32.78
CA ASP A 93 0.64 7.63 31.73
C ASP A 93 0.64 6.95 30.34
N ILE A 94 -0.54 6.88 29.72
CA ILE A 94 -0.68 6.41 28.34
C ILE A 94 -0.46 7.59 27.40
N ASN A 95 0.81 7.90 27.16
CA ASN A 95 1.17 8.94 26.21
C ASN A 95 1.42 8.36 24.79
N GLN A 96 1.54 9.25 23.82
CA GLN A 96 1.77 8.90 22.42
C GLN A 96 3.03 8.03 22.20
N LYS A 97 4.08 8.26 22.97
CA LYS A 97 5.31 7.47 22.91
C LYS A 97 5.08 6.03 23.33
N TYR A 98 4.25 5.82 24.36
CA TYR A 98 3.88 4.49 24.84
C TYR A 98 3.10 3.72 23.77
N ILE A 99 2.08 4.37 23.17
CA ILE A 99 1.29 3.80 22.07
C ILE A 99 2.20 3.45 20.89
N LYS A 100 3.08 4.36 20.48
CA LYS A 100 4.03 4.14 19.37
C LYS A 100 4.94 2.94 19.62
N ASN A 101 5.51 2.81 20.81
CA ASN A 101 6.35 1.67 21.17
C ASN A 101 5.56 0.36 21.13
N THR A 102 4.32 0.38 21.61
CA THR A 102 3.44 -0.78 21.57
C THR A 102 3.09 -1.20 20.14
N LEU A 103 2.87 -0.25 19.23
CA LEU A 103 2.67 -0.53 17.79
C LEU A 103 3.91 -1.18 17.16
N VAL A 104 5.11 -0.75 17.57
CA VAL A 104 6.37 -1.39 17.12
C VAL A 104 6.45 -2.83 17.64
N GLU A 105 6.15 -3.06 18.92
CA GLU A 105 6.12 -4.41 19.51
C GLU A 105 5.14 -5.34 18.77
N ILE A 106 3.92 -4.87 18.49
CA ILE A 106 2.92 -5.66 17.73
C ILE A 106 3.43 -5.98 16.32
N LYS A 107 4.08 -5.03 15.65
CA LYS A 107 4.68 -5.24 14.33
C LYS A 107 5.82 -6.27 14.38
N ASP A 108 6.63 -6.25 15.43
CA ASP A 108 7.71 -7.22 15.60
C ASP A 108 7.14 -8.62 15.87
N VAL A 109 6.09 -8.74 16.69
CA VAL A 109 5.35 -10.00 16.88
C VAL A 109 4.80 -10.53 15.55
N PHE A 110 4.23 -9.66 14.71
CA PHE A 110 3.79 -10.07 13.37
C PHE A 110 4.97 -10.62 12.56
N ARG A 111 6.09 -9.91 12.50
CA ARG A 111 7.27 -10.31 11.73
C ARG A 111 7.91 -11.59 12.18
N GLU A 112 7.93 -11.86 13.48
CA GLU A 112 8.46 -13.11 14.05
C GLU A 112 7.61 -14.32 13.64
N ASN A 113 6.28 -14.17 13.60
CA ASN A 113 5.36 -15.26 13.28
C ASN A 113 5.09 -15.42 11.77
N TYR A 114 5.28 -14.35 10.98
CA TYR A 114 4.98 -14.29 9.55
C TYR A 114 6.19 -13.79 8.76
N GLN A 115 7.32 -14.49 8.85
CA GLN A 115 8.63 -14.04 8.31
C GLN A 115 8.64 -13.87 6.79
N ASP A 116 7.83 -14.66 6.07
CA ASP A 116 7.74 -14.62 4.61
C ASP A 116 6.72 -13.60 4.09
N GLN A 117 6.14 -12.78 4.98
CA GLN A 117 5.11 -11.83 4.61
C GLN A 117 5.65 -10.41 4.45
N ILE A 118 5.21 -9.75 3.38
CA ILE A 118 5.33 -8.30 3.18
C ILE A 118 4.06 -7.65 3.73
N ILE A 119 4.20 -6.73 4.67
CA ILE A 119 3.07 -5.96 5.19
C ILE A 119 2.67 -4.92 4.13
N MET A 120 1.44 -5.01 3.64
CA MET A 120 0.82 -4.05 2.71
C MET A 120 0.15 -2.92 3.48
N HIS A 121 -0.60 -3.27 4.53
CA HIS A 121 -1.31 -2.33 5.40
C HIS A 121 -1.21 -2.78 6.86
N MET A 122 -1.13 -1.80 7.77
CA MET A 122 -1.17 -1.98 9.21
C MET A 122 -2.21 -1.01 9.77
N ILE A 123 -3.33 -1.54 10.28
CA ILE A 123 -4.51 -0.74 10.61
C ILE A 123 -4.82 -0.93 12.09
N VAL A 124 -4.87 0.16 12.83
CA VAL A 124 -5.36 0.14 14.23
C VAL A 124 -6.87 0.04 14.20
N VAL A 125 -7.41 -1.10 14.65
CA VAL A 125 -8.85 -1.40 14.63
C VAL A 125 -9.52 -0.87 15.88
N ASP A 126 -8.92 -1.12 17.03
CA ASP A 126 -9.42 -0.67 18.32
C ASP A 126 -8.28 -0.15 19.20
N ASN A 127 -8.61 0.89 19.94
CA ASN A 127 -7.76 1.56 20.90
C ASN A 127 -8.61 1.92 22.12
N ASP A 128 -8.98 0.93 22.92
CA ASP A 128 -9.76 1.15 24.15
C ASP A 128 -8.83 1.56 25.31
N ASN A 129 -8.60 2.86 25.42
CA ASN A 129 -7.82 3.50 26.48
C ASN A 129 -8.70 4.06 27.62
N LYS A 130 -9.92 3.55 27.79
CA LYS A 130 -10.84 4.03 28.82
C LYS A 130 -10.38 3.76 30.25
N ASN A 131 -9.35 2.92 30.41
CA ASN A 131 -8.82 2.54 31.71
C ASN A 131 -7.34 2.89 31.79
N ASP A 132 -6.95 3.77 32.70
CA ASP A 132 -5.54 4.15 32.91
C ASP A 132 -4.65 2.97 33.37
N ASP A 133 -5.25 1.87 33.79
CA ASP A 133 -4.53 0.70 34.31
C ASP A 133 -3.89 -0.19 33.23
N TYR A 134 -4.39 -0.13 31.98
CA TYR A 134 -3.83 -0.90 30.88
C TYR A 134 -4.09 -0.23 29.52
N LEU A 135 -3.17 -0.49 28.59
CA LEU A 135 -3.35 -0.21 27.17
C LEU A 135 -3.84 -1.47 26.47
N PHE A 136 -4.93 -1.36 25.72
CA PHE A 136 -5.38 -2.37 24.76
C PHE A 136 -5.26 -1.82 23.35
N LEU A 137 -4.57 -2.55 22.48
CA LEU A 137 -4.47 -2.22 21.05
C LEU A 137 -4.80 -3.46 20.24
N GLU A 138 -5.65 -3.28 19.25
CA GLU A 138 -5.91 -4.26 18.20
C GLU A 138 -5.45 -3.71 16.86
N VAL A 139 -4.58 -4.45 16.19
CA VAL A 139 -3.98 -4.06 14.91
C VAL A 139 -4.22 -5.14 13.88
N ASN A 140 -4.79 -4.76 12.76
CA ASN A 140 -4.99 -5.63 11.62
C ASN A 140 -3.86 -5.46 10.61
N PHE A 141 -3.22 -6.58 10.22
CA PHE A 141 -2.17 -6.66 9.23
C PHE A 141 -2.71 -7.28 7.95
N ILE A 142 -2.67 -6.54 6.86
CA ILE A 142 -2.91 -7.07 5.53
C ILE A 142 -1.55 -7.27 4.87
N SER A 143 -1.27 -8.50 4.44
CA SER A 143 0.06 -8.89 3.98
C SER A 143 0.01 -9.89 2.83
N ILE A 144 1.13 -10.08 2.16
CA ILE A 144 1.30 -11.01 1.05
C ILE A 144 2.67 -11.68 1.13
N THR A 145 2.77 -12.91 0.62
CA THR A 145 4.03 -13.65 0.69
C THR A 145 5.10 -13.07 -0.23
N ASN A 146 6.35 -13.04 0.23
CA ASN A 146 7.52 -12.68 -0.58
C ASN A 146 7.61 -13.50 -1.87
N ASN A 147 7.32 -14.79 -1.80
CA ASN A 147 7.37 -15.67 -2.98
C ASN A 147 6.38 -15.24 -4.07
N PHE A 148 5.21 -14.74 -3.67
CA PHE A 148 4.21 -14.27 -4.65
C PHE A 148 4.64 -12.95 -5.29
N THR A 149 5.19 -12.01 -4.51
CA THR A 149 5.61 -10.70 -5.02
C THR A 149 6.87 -10.77 -5.86
N PHE A 150 7.76 -11.74 -5.58
CA PHE A 150 9.03 -11.90 -6.28
C PHE A 150 8.90 -11.93 -7.81
N TYR A 151 7.85 -12.56 -8.32
CA TYR A 151 7.62 -12.64 -9.77
C TYR A 151 7.24 -11.29 -10.38
N PHE A 152 6.48 -10.48 -9.66
CA PHE A 152 6.13 -9.12 -10.10
C PHE A 152 7.31 -8.17 -10.01
N ASP A 153 8.11 -8.28 -8.93
CA ASP A 153 9.34 -7.52 -8.80
C ASP A 153 10.27 -7.80 -10.00
N LYS A 154 10.51 -9.07 -10.33
CA LYS A 154 11.36 -9.46 -11.45
C LYS A 154 10.81 -9.01 -12.81
N LEU A 155 9.49 -9.10 -12.98
CA LEU A 155 8.86 -8.66 -14.22
C LEU A 155 9.02 -7.15 -14.42
N LEU A 156 8.74 -6.34 -13.38
CA LEU A 156 8.87 -4.88 -13.46
C LEU A 156 10.34 -4.43 -13.51
N GLU A 157 11.25 -5.11 -12.81
CA GLU A 157 12.70 -4.88 -12.94
C GLU A 157 13.19 -5.05 -14.38
N SER A 158 12.63 -6.00 -15.15
CA SER A 158 12.99 -6.18 -16.58
C SER A 158 12.64 -4.95 -17.43
N HIS A 159 11.66 -4.16 -17.01
CA HIS A 159 11.29 -2.86 -17.58
C HIS A 159 11.99 -1.67 -16.91
N GLN A 160 12.93 -1.90 -15.98
CA GLN A 160 13.62 -0.89 -15.18
C GLN A 160 12.68 -0.09 -14.26
N ILE A 161 11.57 -0.71 -13.86
CA ILE A 161 10.54 -0.13 -12.99
C ILE A 161 10.60 -0.81 -11.62
N MET A 162 10.52 -0.04 -10.55
CA MET A 162 10.45 -0.55 -9.17
C MET A 162 9.01 -0.54 -8.65
N ILE A 163 8.67 -1.49 -7.78
CA ILE A 163 7.44 -1.41 -7.00
C ILE A 163 7.72 -0.56 -5.76
N SER A 164 7.12 0.62 -5.70
CA SER A 164 7.28 1.54 -4.57
C SER A 164 6.42 1.15 -3.37
N ARG A 165 5.26 0.53 -3.62
CA ARG A 165 4.32 0.07 -2.59
C ARG A 165 3.44 -1.06 -3.12
N TYR A 166 3.13 -2.01 -2.23
CA TYR A 166 2.09 -3.01 -2.42
C TYR A 166 0.83 -2.57 -1.67
N MET A 167 -0.33 -2.70 -2.30
CA MET A 167 -1.63 -2.39 -1.69
C MET A 167 -2.63 -3.52 -1.95
N SER A 168 -3.51 -3.76 -0.99
CA SER A 168 -4.57 -4.76 -1.13
C SER A 168 -5.78 -4.18 -1.88
N GLY A 169 -6.15 -4.80 -3.00
CA GLY A 169 -7.35 -4.43 -3.75
C GLY A 169 -8.63 -4.59 -2.94
N LYS A 170 -8.74 -5.66 -2.12
CA LYS A 170 -9.89 -5.87 -1.22
C LYS A 170 -10.02 -4.73 -0.21
N TYR A 171 -8.89 -4.31 0.40
CA TYR A 171 -8.88 -3.20 1.34
C TYR A 171 -9.29 -1.88 0.70
N ILE A 172 -8.74 -1.55 -0.48
CA ILE A 172 -9.12 -0.34 -1.21
C ILE A 172 -10.63 -0.35 -1.52
N LYS A 173 -11.15 -1.48 -2.01
CA LYS A 173 -12.56 -1.64 -2.35
C LYS A 173 -13.50 -1.46 -1.16
N SER A 174 -13.06 -1.77 0.06
CA SER A 174 -13.87 -1.56 1.27
C SER A 174 -14.23 -0.08 1.51
N TYR A 175 -13.53 0.85 0.88
CA TYR A 175 -13.78 2.31 0.95
C TYR A 175 -14.57 2.86 -0.25
N ILE A 176 -14.64 2.13 -1.37
CA ILE A 176 -15.25 2.63 -2.62
C ILE A 176 -16.70 2.15 -2.77
N GLY A 177 -17.08 1.08 -2.05
CA GLY A 177 -18.32 0.39 -2.31
C GLY A 177 -18.27 -0.39 -3.64
N GLU A 178 -19.31 -0.26 -4.47
CA GLU A 178 -19.43 -1.04 -5.71
C GLU A 178 -18.76 -0.40 -6.95
N ASP A 179 -18.42 0.88 -6.92
CA ASP A 179 -17.84 1.58 -8.08
C ASP A 179 -16.34 1.41 -8.20
N LEU A 180 -15.90 0.47 -9.04
CA LEU A 180 -14.51 0.17 -9.31
C LEU A 180 -13.77 1.23 -10.17
N ALA A 181 -14.49 2.17 -10.78
CA ALA A 181 -13.88 3.23 -11.59
C ALA A 181 -13.01 4.17 -10.73
N GLU A 182 -13.22 4.17 -9.43
CA GLU A 182 -12.50 5.03 -8.48
C GLU A 182 -11.33 4.36 -7.75
N ILE A 183 -10.92 3.14 -8.14
CA ILE A 183 -9.88 2.40 -7.39
C ILE A 183 -8.55 3.16 -7.30
N SER A 184 -8.14 3.84 -8.36
CA SER A 184 -6.92 4.66 -8.38
C SER A 184 -7.04 5.90 -7.52
N ILE A 185 -8.22 6.55 -7.50
CA ILE A 185 -8.51 7.71 -6.65
C ILE A 185 -8.41 7.32 -5.17
N MET A 186 -9.03 6.19 -4.80
CA MET A 186 -8.98 5.73 -3.42
C MET A 186 -7.60 5.21 -3.03
N ALA A 187 -6.90 4.52 -3.94
CA ALA A 187 -5.51 4.11 -3.72
C ALA A 187 -4.61 5.32 -3.46
N ASN A 188 -4.75 6.41 -4.25
CA ASN A 188 -4.04 7.66 -4.01
C ASN A 188 -4.39 8.26 -2.65
N LYS A 189 -5.67 8.33 -2.28
CA LYS A 189 -6.08 8.84 -0.96
C LYS A 189 -5.45 8.05 0.18
N LEU A 190 -5.51 6.71 0.13
CA LEU A 190 -4.92 5.83 1.14
C LEU A 190 -3.38 5.93 1.15
N ASN A 191 -2.75 6.03 -0.03
CA ASN A 191 -1.31 6.23 -0.14
C ASN A 191 -0.86 7.55 0.52
N ASN A 192 -1.71 8.57 0.49
CA ASN A 192 -1.47 9.87 1.12
C ASN A 192 -2.03 9.97 2.56
N GLY A 193 -2.36 8.84 3.20
CA GLY A 193 -2.72 8.80 4.62
C GLY A 193 -4.12 9.29 4.94
N SER A 194 -5.11 9.11 4.03
CA SER A 194 -6.51 9.49 4.30
C SER A 194 -7.16 8.65 5.41
N ASN A 195 -6.69 7.42 5.64
CA ASN A 195 -7.12 6.63 6.77
C ASN A 195 -6.24 6.94 8.00
N LYS A 196 -6.79 7.65 8.97
CA LYS A 196 -6.09 8.03 10.21
C LYS A 196 -5.69 6.83 11.08
N ASN A 197 -6.36 5.70 10.91
CA ASN A 197 -6.09 4.47 11.65
C ASN A 197 -5.02 3.61 10.96
N GLU A 198 -4.61 3.95 9.74
CA GLU A 198 -3.55 3.23 9.02
C GLU A 198 -2.18 3.78 9.39
N VAL A 199 -1.32 2.89 9.89
CA VAL A 199 0.09 3.21 10.18
C VAL A 199 0.86 3.20 8.87
N GLN A 200 1.38 4.35 8.45
CA GLN A 200 2.19 4.47 7.24
C GLN A 200 3.53 3.74 7.39
N LEU A 201 3.75 2.72 6.56
CA LEU A 201 5.01 1.99 6.54
C LEU A 201 5.95 2.65 5.54
N VAL A 202 6.97 3.35 6.05
CA VAL A 202 7.96 4.02 5.20
C VAL A 202 9.19 3.13 5.05
N SER A 203 9.62 2.89 3.81
CA SER A 203 10.86 2.18 3.51
C SER A 203 12.08 2.98 3.99
N LYS A 204 13.05 2.31 4.63
CA LYS A 204 14.32 2.95 5.06
C LYS A 204 15.17 3.47 3.90
N ASN A 205 14.91 3.04 2.67
CA ASN A 205 15.70 3.39 1.49
C ASN A 205 15.20 4.62 0.73
N VAL A 206 14.09 5.21 1.12
CA VAL A 206 13.66 6.50 0.56
C VAL A 206 14.60 7.57 1.12
N LYS A 207 15.49 8.08 0.26
CA LYS A 207 16.31 9.26 0.59
C LYS A 207 15.38 10.35 1.12
N ASN A 208 15.65 10.80 2.34
CA ASN A 208 14.90 11.81 3.06
C ASN A 208 14.48 13.01 2.19
N THR A 209 13.26 13.04 1.78
CA THR A 209 12.59 14.24 1.33
C THR A 209 11.41 14.48 2.26
N GLY A 210 11.67 15.04 3.45
CA GLY A 210 10.67 15.69 4.31
C GLY A 210 9.49 14.87 4.86
N PHE A 211 9.30 13.61 4.43
CA PHE A 211 8.15 12.79 4.84
C PHE A 211 8.26 12.28 6.28
N PHE A 212 9.48 12.07 6.76
CA PHE A 212 9.74 11.68 8.16
C PHE A 212 9.30 12.76 9.14
N GLU A 213 9.46 14.04 8.81
CA GLU A 213 9.01 15.14 9.67
C GLU A 213 7.49 15.17 9.82
N LYS A 214 6.73 14.92 8.75
CA LYS A 214 5.27 14.86 8.82
C LYS A 214 4.76 13.67 9.64
N PHE A 215 5.40 12.51 9.50
CA PHE A 215 5.05 11.31 10.27
C PHE A 215 5.34 11.49 11.77
N PHE A 216 6.45 12.18 12.11
CA PHE A 216 6.77 12.49 13.51
C PHE A 216 5.99 13.68 14.06
N GLN A 217 5.55 14.62 13.21
CA GLN A 217 4.70 15.76 13.61
C GLN A 217 3.23 15.39 13.85
N LEU A 218 2.75 14.29 13.27
CA LEU A 218 1.41 13.75 13.57
C LEU A 218 1.34 13.12 14.98
N PHE A 219 2.50 12.89 15.62
CA PHE A 219 2.63 12.29 16.93
C PHE A 219 3.47 13.14 17.91
N SER A 220 3.68 14.42 17.61
CA SER A 220 4.33 15.39 18.52
C SER A 220 3.33 16.43 19.06
#